data_ee64ffc39670d63c3e3f2573e737d210
#
_entry.id   ee64ffc39670d63c3e3f2573e737d210
#
_cell.length_a   1.000
_cell.length_b   1.000
_cell.length_c   1.000
_cell.angle_alpha   90.00
_cell.angle_beta   90.00
_cell.angle_gamma   90.00
#
_symmetry.space_group_name_H-M   'P 1'
#
loop_
_entity.id
_entity.type
_entity.pdbx_description
1 polymer ?
#
loop_
_entity_poly.entity_id
_entity_poly.type
_entity_poly.pdbx_seq_one_letter_code
_entity_poly.pdbx_strand_id
1 'polypeptide(L)'
;MNGDDTMKQLEKEALSMTGETMQTYTYVSQGNFQLMEKPKPVLMHPRDAIVKVTLASICSSDLHIKHGSVPRAVPGITVGHEMVGIVESVGEAVTNVKPGDRVTVNVETFCGQCFFCKKGYVNNCTDRNGGWALGCRIDGGQAEYVRVPFADQGLNRIPEGVTDRQALLVGDVLATGFWAARISEITPEDTVLILGAGPTGICTLLCVMLKQPKHIIICEKDENRLHFIKTHYPQVQTVTPESCLEEVRAACPHGGADVVLEVAGADSTFRLAWQCARPNGLVTVVALYDRAQTLPLPEMYGKNLTFKTGGVDGCDCEETLALIAQGKLDTEPLITHTYPLSRIQEAYDLFENKRDGVIKVAVEC
;
A
#
# COMPACT_ATOMS: atom_id res chain seq x y z
N MET A 1 -10.60 -33.07 15.36
CA MET A 1 -10.01 -32.45 14.16
C MET A 1 -10.50 -31.00 14.18
N ASN A 2 -9.60 -30.04 14.32
CA ASN A 2 -9.97 -28.63 14.37
C ASN A 2 -10.37 -28.18 12.97
N GLY A 3 -11.41 -27.32 12.84
CA GLY A 3 -11.95 -26.86 11.57
C GLY A 3 -10.90 -26.26 10.59
N ASP A 4 -9.74 -25.86 11.11
CA ASP A 4 -8.60 -25.33 10.37
C ASP A 4 -7.84 -26.42 9.58
N ASP A 5 -7.73 -27.64 10.11
CA ASP A 5 -7.10 -28.77 9.43
C ASP A 5 -7.96 -29.31 8.28
N THR A 6 -9.29 -29.31 8.47
CA THR A 6 -10.22 -29.74 7.43
C THR A 6 -10.25 -28.77 6.24
N MET A 7 -10.16 -27.45 6.50
CA MET A 7 -10.10 -26.44 5.45
C MET A 7 -8.78 -26.50 4.67
N LYS A 8 -7.64 -26.66 5.33
CA LYS A 8 -6.35 -26.87 4.67
C LYS A 8 -6.31 -28.13 3.81
N GLN A 9 -7.02 -29.18 4.25
CA GLN A 9 -7.16 -30.41 3.48
C GLN A 9 -8.04 -30.21 2.25
N LEU A 10 -9.15 -29.52 2.37
CA LEU A 10 -10.03 -29.17 1.24
C LEU A 10 -9.35 -28.22 0.25
N GLU A 11 -8.56 -27.24 0.73
CA GLU A 11 -7.73 -26.38 -0.10
C GLU A 11 -6.69 -27.19 -0.89
N LYS A 12 -6.06 -28.17 -0.25
CA LYS A 12 -5.08 -29.06 -0.89
C LYS A 12 -5.70 -29.99 -1.93
N GLU A 13 -6.89 -30.50 -1.65
CA GLU A 13 -7.65 -31.36 -2.55
C GLU A 13 -8.23 -30.58 -3.74
N ALA A 14 -8.79 -29.40 -3.51
CA ALA A 14 -9.29 -28.53 -4.57
C ALA A 14 -8.18 -28.05 -5.52
N LEU A 15 -7.00 -27.70 -4.97
CA LEU A 15 -5.83 -27.31 -5.74
C LEU A 15 -5.24 -28.49 -6.58
N SER A 16 -5.47 -29.74 -6.16
CA SER A 16 -5.03 -30.92 -6.91
C SER A 16 -5.94 -31.31 -8.09
N MET A 17 -7.14 -30.71 -8.18
CA MET A 17 -8.15 -31.15 -9.16
C MET A 17 -7.96 -30.57 -10.57
N THR A 18 -7.27 -29.44 -10.75
CA THR A 18 -7.12 -28.83 -12.08
C THR A 18 -5.94 -29.36 -12.87
N GLY A 19 -4.91 -29.91 -12.21
CA GLY A 19 -3.66 -30.34 -12.84
C GLY A 19 -2.82 -29.22 -13.47
N GLU A 20 -3.31 -27.97 -13.42
CA GLU A 20 -2.60 -26.79 -13.91
C GLU A 20 -1.71 -26.20 -12.80
N THR A 21 -0.46 -25.85 -13.17
CA THR A 21 0.48 -25.14 -12.29
C THR A 21 0.71 -23.72 -12.79
N MET A 22 1.21 -22.87 -11.91
CA MET A 22 1.59 -21.49 -12.20
C MET A 22 2.88 -21.11 -11.50
N GLN A 23 3.60 -20.14 -12.04
CA GLN A 23 4.75 -19.54 -11.37
C GLN A 23 4.30 -18.57 -10.27
N THR A 24 4.98 -18.63 -9.12
CA THR A 24 4.70 -17.81 -7.95
C THR A 24 5.98 -17.39 -7.26
N TYR A 25 6.00 -16.20 -6.67
CA TYR A 25 7.06 -15.80 -5.76
C TYR A 25 6.60 -16.02 -4.32
N THR A 26 7.26 -16.94 -3.62
CA THR A 26 6.75 -17.54 -2.39
C THR A 26 7.64 -17.24 -1.19
N TYR A 27 7.04 -16.86 -0.07
CA TYR A 27 7.68 -16.73 1.23
C TYR A 27 7.94 -18.12 1.83
N VAL A 28 9.16 -18.60 1.77
CA VAL A 28 9.53 -19.92 2.30
C VAL A 28 9.85 -19.85 3.79
N SER A 29 10.65 -18.88 4.18
CA SER A 29 11.06 -18.60 5.56
C SER A 29 11.61 -17.18 5.67
N GLN A 30 11.85 -16.72 6.88
CA GLN A 30 12.48 -15.41 7.10
C GLN A 30 13.79 -15.29 6.30
N GLY A 31 13.92 -14.20 5.56
CA GLY A 31 15.03 -13.92 4.67
C GLY A 31 14.98 -14.63 3.32
N ASN A 32 14.02 -15.53 3.09
CA ASN A 32 14.01 -16.43 1.94
C ASN A 32 12.67 -16.40 1.20
N PHE A 33 12.66 -15.70 0.06
CA PHE A 33 11.61 -15.77 -0.95
C PHE A 33 12.13 -16.53 -2.15
N GLN A 34 11.29 -17.36 -2.79
CA GLN A 34 11.70 -18.19 -3.93
C GLN A 34 10.66 -18.18 -5.04
N LEU A 35 11.13 -18.17 -6.29
CA LEU A 35 10.28 -18.46 -7.44
C LEU A 35 9.99 -19.97 -7.45
N MET A 36 8.71 -20.34 -7.43
CA MET A 36 8.26 -21.72 -7.33
C MET A 36 7.06 -21.96 -8.24
N GLU A 37 6.86 -23.22 -8.60
CA GLU A 37 5.60 -23.69 -9.18
C GLU A 37 4.62 -24.08 -8.07
N LYS A 38 3.39 -23.61 -8.17
CA LYS A 38 2.26 -23.99 -7.30
C LYS A 38 1.04 -24.35 -8.15
N PRO A 39 0.09 -25.11 -7.63
CA PRO A 39 -1.19 -25.30 -8.29
C PRO A 39 -1.90 -23.96 -8.55
N LYS A 40 -2.50 -23.82 -9.73
CA LYS A 40 -3.35 -22.68 -10.06
C LYS A 40 -4.54 -22.60 -9.08
N PRO A 41 -4.86 -21.41 -8.55
CA PRO A 41 -5.94 -21.29 -7.56
C PRO A 41 -7.32 -21.57 -8.18
N VAL A 42 -8.21 -22.08 -7.33
CA VAL A 42 -9.62 -22.33 -7.68
C VAL A 42 -10.55 -21.51 -6.77
N LEU A 43 -11.81 -21.34 -7.19
CA LEU A 43 -12.83 -20.71 -6.37
C LEU A 43 -13.11 -21.58 -5.13
N MET A 44 -12.95 -21.00 -3.94
CA MET A 44 -13.16 -21.67 -2.65
C MET A 44 -14.49 -21.27 -1.98
N HIS A 45 -15.07 -20.18 -2.43
CA HIS A 45 -16.29 -19.62 -1.88
C HIS A 45 -17.12 -18.93 -2.99
N PRO A 46 -18.46 -18.93 -2.93
CA PRO A 46 -19.31 -18.24 -3.91
C PRO A 46 -19.01 -16.75 -4.12
N ARG A 47 -18.32 -16.11 -3.20
CA ARG A 47 -17.92 -14.68 -3.26
C ARG A 47 -16.49 -14.46 -3.74
N ASP A 48 -15.79 -15.50 -4.17
CA ASP A 48 -14.41 -15.39 -4.66
C ASP A 48 -14.37 -15.04 -6.15
N ALA A 49 -13.25 -14.50 -6.58
CA ALA A 49 -12.86 -14.44 -7.99
C ALA A 49 -11.44 -14.98 -8.17
N ILE A 50 -11.15 -15.50 -9.37
CA ILE A 50 -9.81 -15.76 -9.84
C ILE A 50 -9.43 -14.65 -10.81
N VAL A 51 -8.29 -14.03 -10.58
CA VAL A 51 -7.74 -12.98 -11.43
C VAL A 51 -6.46 -13.51 -12.07
N LYS A 52 -6.37 -13.45 -13.40
CA LYS A 52 -5.11 -13.60 -14.13
C LYS A 52 -4.36 -12.29 -13.96
N VAL A 53 -3.25 -12.32 -13.24
CA VAL A 53 -2.43 -11.13 -12.98
C VAL A 53 -1.71 -10.74 -14.27
N THR A 54 -1.81 -9.49 -14.67
CA THR A 54 -1.06 -8.92 -15.80
C THR A 54 0.15 -8.13 -15.33
N LEU A 55 0.01 -7.46 -14.18
CA LEU A 55 1.07 -6.66 -13.59
C LEU A 55 0.95 -6.68 -12.06
N ALA A 56 2.04 -7.02 -11.39
CA ALA A 56 2.18 -6.90 -9.94
C ALA A 56 3.23 -5.83 -9.60
N SER A 57 3.38 -5.49 -8.32
CA SER A 57 4.42 -4.57 -7.86
C SER A 57 5.09 -5.08 -6.59
N ILE A 58 6.30 -4.58 -6.32
CA ILE A 58 7.02 -4.83 -5.08
C ILE A 58 6.77 -3.66 -4.12
N CYS A 59 6.36 -3.99 -2.88
CA CYS A 59 6.13 -3.03 -1.81
C CYS A 59 7.17 -3.19 -0.68
N SER A 60 7.39 -2.12 0.08
CA SER A 60 8.22 -2.17 1.29
C SER A 60 7.65 -3.14 2.33
N SER A 61 6.32 -3.34 2.34
CA SER A 61 5.67 -4.32 3.23
C SER A 61 6.07 -5.76 2.91
N ASP A 62 6.40 -6.08 1.65
CA ASP A 62 6.96 -7.39 1.28
C ASP A 62 8.35 -7.59 1.89
N LEU A 63 9.17 -6.51 1.95
CA LEU A 63 10.46 -6.55 2.63
C LEU A 63 10.30 -6.71 4.15
N HIS A 64 9.30 -6.08 4.76
CA HIS A 64 8.98 -6.30 6.17
C HIS A 64 8.60 -7.77 6.44
N ILE A 65 7.84 -8.42 5.55
CA ILE A 65 7.58 -9.87 5.61
C ILE A 65 8.90 -10.65 5.49
N LYS A 66 9.70 -10.33 4.48
CA LYS A 66 11.00 -10.99 4.24
C LYS A 66 11.90 -10.93 5.47
N HIS A 67 11.96 -9.79 6.15
CA HIS A 67 12.81 -9.58 7.33
C HIS A 67 12.19 -10.06 8.65
N GLY A 68 10.93 -10.56 8.63
CA GLY A 68 10.26 -11.08 9.82
C GLY A 68 9.61 -10.04 10.71
N SER A 69 9.46 -8.80 10.24
CA SER A 69 8.82 -7.70 10.98
C SER A 69 7.28 -7.74 10.95
N VAL A 70 6.69 -8.72 10.24
CA VAL A 70 5.24 -8.93 10.15
C VAL A 70 4.90 -10.29 10.77
N PRO A 71 4.62 -10.37 12.08
CA PRO A 71 4.43 -11.65 12.79
C PRO A 71 3.25 -12.48 12.29
N ARG A 72 2.28 -11.87 11.63
CA ARG A 72 1.10 -12.54 11.05
C ARG A 72 1.35 -13.15 9.67
N ALA A 73 2.49 -12.89 9.05
CA ALA A 73 2.83 -13.47 7.76
C ALA A 73 3.04 -14.99 7.88
N VAL A 74 2.49 -15.74 6.93
CA VAL A 74 2.48 -17.21 6.97
C VAL A 74 3.49 -17.77 5.96
N PRO A 75 4.48 -18.57 6.39
CA PRO A 75 5.36 -19.28 5.46
C PRO A 75 4.59 -20.19 4.49
N GLY A 76 5.05 -20.26 3.23
CA GLY A 76 4.43 -21.04 2.16
C GLY A 76 3.44 -20.26 1.30
N ILE A 77 3.09 -19.03 1.67
CA ILE A 77 2.20 -18.19 0.82
C ILE A 77 2.96 -17.54 -0.33
N THR A 78 2.26 -17.30 -1.43
CA THR A 78 2.69 -16.38 -2.48
C THR A 78 2.63 -14.95 -1.96
N VAL A 79 3.70 -14.18 -2.12
CA VAL A 79 3.76 -12.79 -1.68
C VAL A 79 3.13 -11.82 -2.70
N GLY A 80 3.12 -10.52 -2.37
CA GLY A 80 2.59 -9.46 -3.22
C GLY A 80 1.12 -9.16 -2.96
N HIS A 81 0.84 -7.88 -2.78
CA HIS A 81 -0.49 -7.35 -2.45
C HIS A 81 -0.88 -6.14 -3.31
N GLU A 82 -0.05 -5.78 -4.28
CA GLU A 82 -0.34 -4.76 -5.29
C GLU A 82 -0.35 -5.42 -6.66
N MET A 83 -1.50 -5.42 -7.33
CA MET A 83 -1.64 -6.04 -8.64
C MET A 83 -2.86 -5.53 -9.40
N VAL A 84 -2.77 -5.68 -10.70
CA VAL A 84 -3.88 -5.55 -11.64
C VAL A 84 -3.95 -6.80 -12.51
N GLY A 85 -5.10 -7.06 -13.10
CA GLY A 85 -5.26 -8.22 -13.95
C GLY A 85 -6.62 -8.28 -14.61
N ILE A 86 -6.91 -9.45 -15.17
CA ILE A 86 -8.16 -9.75 -15.86
C ILE A 86 -8.89 -10.83 -15.05
N VAL A 87 -10.15 -10.57 -14.75
CA VAL A 87 -11.00 -11.56 -14.09
C VAL A 87 -11.12 -12.79 -14.99
N GLU A 88 -10.70 -13.96 -14.51
CA GLU A 88 -10.81 -15.23 -15.23
C GLU A 88 -12.13 -15.94 -14.93
N SER A 89 -12.47 -16.02 -13.64
CA SER A 89 -13.70 -16.65 -13.18
C SER A 89 -14.20 -16.02 -11.89
N VAL A 90 -15.50 -16.16 -11.64
CA VAL A 90 -16.16 -15.61 -10.44
C VAL A 90 -17.07 -16.66 -9.83
N GLY A 91 -17.20 -16.61 -8.51
CA GLY A 91 -18.22 -17.40 -7.78
C GLY A 91 -19.63 -16.89 -8.04
N GLU A 92 -20.62 -17.73 -7.80
CA GLU A 92 -22.03 -17.47 -8.13
C GLU A 92 -22.67 -16.28 -7.39
N ALA A 93 -22.06 -15.84 -6.29
CA ALA A 93 -22.53 -14.70 -5.50
C ALA A 93 -21.81 -13.38 -5.82
N VAL A 94 -20.90 -13.37 -6.79
CA VAL A 94 -20.20 -12.16 -7.25
C VAL A 94 -21.08 -11.40 -8.24
N THR A 95 -21.24 -10.10 -8.04
CA THR A 95 -22.15 -9.25 -8.81
C THR A 95 -21.49 -8.07 -9.50
N ASN A 96 -20.38 -7.54 -8.95
CA ASN A 96 -19.78 -6.29 -9.42
C ASN A 96 -18.80 -6.47 -10.58
N VAL A 97 -18.25 -7.67 -10.75
CA VAL A 97 -17.28 -7.99 -11.80
C VAL A 97 -17.65 -9.29 -12.51
N LYS A 98 -17.15 -9.48 -13.72
CA LYS A 98 -17.38 -10.67 -14.55
C LYS A 98 -16.08 -11.08 -15.27
N PRO A 99 -16.00 -12.34 -15.76
CA PRO A 99 -14.88 -12.76 -16.59
C PRO A 99 -14.62 -11.79 -17.76
N GLY A 100 -13.34 -11.44 -17.96
CA GLY A 100 -12.89 -10.48 -18.96
C GLY A 100 -12.77 -9.03 -18.46
N ASP A 101 -13.30 -8.68 -17.30
CA ASP A 101 -13.14 -7.34 -16.73
C ASP A 101 -11.67 -7.12 -16.30
N ARG A 102 -11.12 -5.96 -16.64
CA ARG A 102 -9.83 -5.48 -16.12
C ARG A 102 -10.06 -4.89 -14.73
N VAL A 103 -9.24 -5.32 -13.76
CA VAL A 103 -9.43 -4.94 -12.36
C VAL A 103 -8.10 -4.59 -11.68
N THR A 104 -8.16 -3.66 -10.73
CA THR A 104 -7.17 -3.55 -9.66
C THR A 104 -7.67 -4.30 -8.43
N VAL A 105 -6.74 -4.92 -7.71
CA VAL A 105 -7.03 -5.69 -6.50
C VAL A 105 -6.72 -4.83 -5.28
N ASN A 106 -7.70 -4.73 -4.37
CA ASN A 106 -7.53 -4.03 -3.12
C ASN A 106 -6.65 -4.85 -2.16
N VAL A 107 -5.64 -4.23 -1.56
CA VAL A 107 -4.77 -4.86 -0.55
C VAL A 107 -5.59 -5.41 0.62
N GLU A 108 -6.67 -4.75 0.94
CA GLU A 108 -7.59 -5.15 1.98
C GLU A 108 -8.85 -5.76 1.39
N THR A 109 -8.92 -7.07 1.43
CA THR A 109 -10.18 -7.77 1.20
C THR A 109 -11.03 -7.69 2.47
N PHE A 110 -12.37 -7.59 2.33
CA PHE A 110 -13.23 -7.45 3.50
C PHE A 110 -14.63 -7.99 3.28
N CYS A 111 -15.24 -8.52 4.36
CA CYS A 111 -16.51 -9.23 4.26
C CYS A 111 -17.74 -8.33 3.97
N GLY A 112 -17.63 -7.00 4.23
CA GLY A 112 -18.71 -6.03 4.06
C GLY A 112 -19.83 -6.10 5.12
N GLN A 113 -19.80 -7.08 6.05
CA GLN A 113 -20.93 -7.37 6.94
C GLN A 113 -20.61 -7.21 8.43
N CYS A 114 -19.35 -7.32 8.85
CA CYS A 114 -18.98 -7.19 10.26
C CYS A 114 -19.10 -5.74 10.76
N PHE A 115 -19.00 -5.57 12.06
CA PHE A 115 -19.09 -4.25 12.68
C PHE A 115 -18.13 -3.23 12.06
N PHE A 116 -16.88 -3.63 11.87
CA PHE A 116 -15.84 -2.73 11.33
C PHE A 116 -16.09 -2.37 9.87
N CYS A 117 -16.42 -3.34 9.03
CA CYS A 117 -16.74 -3.09 7.61
C CYS A 117 -17.91 -2.12 7.43
N LYS A 118 -18.99 -2.28 8.24
CA LYS A 118 -20.14 -1.37 8.22
C LYS A 118 -19.83 0.06 8.66
N LYS A 119 -18.69 0.27 9.34
CA LYS A 119 -18.19 1.58 9.77
C LYS A 119 -17.13 2.15 8.83
N GLY A 120 -16.73 1.42 7.77
CA GLY A 120 -15.66 1.82 6.87
C GLY A 120 -14.24 1.52 7.40
N TYR A 121 -14.12 0.78 8.51
CA TYR A 121 -12.83 0.36 9.09
C TYR A 121 -12.45 -1.03 8.56
N VAL A 122 -12.27 -1.14 7.25
CA VAL A 122 -12.15 -2.44 6.56
C VAL A 122 -10.86 -3.18 6.89
N ASN A 123 -9.79 -2.45 7.23
CA ASN A 123 -8.54 -3.05 7.74
C ASN A 123 -8.77 -3.93 8.97
N ASN A 124 -9.78 -3.60 9.78
CA ASN A 124 -10.13 -4.33 10.99
C ASN A 124 -11.23 -5.38 10.75
N CYS A 125 -11.46 -5.81 9.52
CA CYS A 125 -12.42 -6.86 9.20
C CYS A 125 -12.14 -8.12 10.04
N THR A 126 -13.20 -8.66 10.67
CA THR A 126 -13.07 -9.81 11.58
C THR A 126 -13.05 -11.16 10.87
N ASP A 127 -13.25 -11.18 9.55
CA ASP A 127 -13.12 -12.41 8.77
C ASP A 127 -11.65 -12.81 8.64
N ARG A 128 -11.37 -14.12 8.60
CA ARG A 128 -10.00 -14.65 8.46
C ARG A 128 -9.30 -14.20 7.16
N ASN A 129 -10.07 -13.95 6.11
CA ASN A 129 -9.59 -13.46 4.83
C ASN A 129 -9.72 -11.92 4.71
N GLY A 130 -10.06 -11.23 5.79
CA GLY A 130 -10.29 -9.79 5.80
C GLY A 130 -9.07 -8.97 6.24
N GLY A 131 -9.06 -7.67 5.93
CA GLY A 131 -7.92 -6.79 6.13
C GLY A 131 -6.77 -7.14 5.19
N TRP A 132 -5.55 -6.79 5.53
CA TRP A 132 -4.37 -7.20 4.75
C TRP A 132 -4.16 -8.72 4.86
N ALA A 133 -4.83 -9.48 4.01
CA ALA A 133 -4.73 -10.93 3.93
C ALA A 133 -3.89 -11.40 2.74
N LEU A 134 -4.14 -10.85 1.54
CA LEU A 134 -3.39 -11.17 0.31
C LEU A 134 -1.91 -10.87 0.47
N GLY A 135 -1.06 -11.83 0.09
CA GLY A 135 0.39 -11.72 0.18
C GLY A 135 0.94 -11.69 1.60
N CYS A 136 0.10 -11.93 2.63
CA CYS A 136 0.49 -11.95 4.04
C CYS A 136 0.02 -13.21 4.77
N ARG A 137 -1.27 -13.55 4.71
CA ARG A 137 -1.89 -14.71 5.37
C ARG A 137 -2.47 -15.71 4.39
N ILE A 138 -2.76 -15.27 3.19
CA ILE A 138 -3.20 -16.07 2.04
C ILE A 138 -2.36 -15.70 0.82
N ASP A 139 -2.37 -16.54 -0.21
CA ASP A 139 -1.62 -16.28 -1.44
C ASP A 139 -1.94 -14.92 -2.04
N GLY A 140 -0.90 -14.21 -2.46
CA GLY A 140 -0.93 -12.90 -3.09
C GLY A 140 -0.72 -12.94 -4.59
N GLY A 141 -0.40 -11.79 -5.18
CA GLY A 141 -0.40 -11.57 -6.61
C GLY A 141 0.96 -11.46 -7.30
N GLN A 142 2.08 -11.75 -6.64
CA GLN A 142 3.34 -11.96 -7.36
C GLN A 142 3.35 -13.39 -7.93
N ALA A 143 2.43 -13.62 -8.86
CA ALA A 143 2.11 -14.90 -9.50
C ALA A 143 1.31 -14.65 -10.78
N GLU A 144 1.16 -15.69 -11.61
CA GLU A 144 0.34 -15.62 -12.82
C GLU A 144 -1.17 -15.53 -12.51
N TYR A 145 -1.62 -16.08 -11.37
CA TYR A 145 -3.03 -16.02 -10.93
C TYR A 145 -3.14 -15.82 -9.43
N VAL A 146 -4.22 -15.16 -9.01
CA VAL A 146 -4.55 -14.96 -7.59
C VAL A 146 -6.04 -15.20 -7.35
N ARG A 147 -6.36 -15.84 -6.22
CA ARG A 147 -7.72 -15.93 -5.71
C ARG A 147 -8.00 -14.73 -4.82
N VAL A 148 -9.00 -13.95 -5.16
CA VAL A 148 -9.43 -12.78 -4.38
C VAL A 148 -10.72 -13.11 -3.65
N PRO A 149 -10.70 -13.23 -2.31
CA PRO A 149 -11.91 -13.41 -1.52
C PRO A 149 -12.73 -12.12 -1.50
N PHE A 150 -14.05 -12.24 -1.31
CA PHE A 150 -14.97 -11.11 -1.27
C PHE A 150 -14.83 -10.20 -2.50
N ALA A 151 -14.89 -10.79 -3.70
CA ALA A 151 -14.56 -10.13 -4.96
C ALA A 151 -15.30 -8.81 -5.19
N ASP A 152 -16.57 -8.69 -4.76
CA ASP A 152 -17.34 -7.45 -4.87
C ASP A 152 -16.75 -6.28 -4.05
N GLN A 153 -15.94 -6.57 -3.04
CA GLN A 153 -15.23 -5.59 -2.21
C GLN A 153 -13.73 -5.53 -2.52
N GLY A 154 -13.16 -6.64 -2.98
CA GLY A 154 -11.72 -6.78 -3.24
C GLY A 154 -11.28 -6.35 -4.64
N LEU A 155 -12.22 -6.19 -5.58
CA LEU A 155 -11.94 -5.88 -6.98
C LEU A 155 -12.63 -4.58 -7.41
N ASN A 156 -11.87 -3.72 -8.09
CA ASN A 156 -12.37 -2.48 -8.67
C ASN A 156 -12.06 -2.48 -10.17
N ARG A 157 -13.09 -2.29 -11.02
CA ARG A 157 -12.91 -2.25 -12.47
C ARG A 157 -12.08 -1.04 -12.88
N ILE A 158 -11.08 -1.29 -13.70
CA ILE A 158 -10.25 -0.22 -14.29
C ILE A 158 -11.06 0.47 -15.38
N PRO A 159 -11.28 1.79 -15.28
CA PRO A 159 -12.02 2.55 -16.31
C PRO A 159 -11.36 2.46 -17.68
N GLU A 160 -12.18 2.61 -18.72
CA GLU A 160 -11.67 2.76 -20.08
C GLU A 160 -10.74 3.98 -20.17
N GLY A 161 -9.62 3.84 -20.89
CA GLY A 161 -8.59 4.88 -21.01
C GLY A 161 -7.56 4.90 -19.88
N VAL A 162 -7.78 4.21 -18.76
CA VAL A 162 -6.78 4.03 -17.70
C VAL A 162 -5.92 2.79 -18.00
N THR A 163 -4.61 2.96 -18.00
CA THR A 163 -3.66 1.85 -18.24
C THR A 163 -3.49 0.97 -17.00
N ASP A 164 -3.00 -0.27 -17.18
CA ASP A 164 -2.67 -1.15 -16.05
C ASP A 164 -1.58 -0.53 -15.16
N ARG A 165 -0.62 0.19 -15.76
CA ARG A 165 0.43 0.89 -15.00
C ARG A 165 -0.13 2.00 -14.11
N GLN A 166 -1.07 2.79 -14.62
CA GLN A 166 -1.74 3.83 -13.84
C GLN A 166 -2.61 3.24 -12.71
N ALA A 167 -3.21 2.07 -12.92
CA ALA A 167 -4.05 1.41 -11.93
C ALA A 167 -3.28 0.54 -10.92
N LEU A 168 -2.01 0.19 -11.21
CA LEU A 168 -1.24 -0.79 -10.43
C LEU A 168 -1.12 -0.43 -8.94
N LEU A 169 -0.94 0.84 -8.64
CA LEU A 169 -0.69 1.32 -7.28
C LEU A 169 -1.97 1.70 -6.51
N VAL A 170 -3.13 1.62 -7.17
CA VAL A 170 -4.43 2.04 -6.59
C VAL A 170 -4.80 1.18 -5.37
N GLY A 171 -4.59 -0.12 -5.45
CA GLY A 171 -5.04 -1.06 -4.42
C GLY A 171 -4.33 -0.95 -3.07
N ASP A 172 -3.13 -0.35 -3.01
CA ASP A 172 -2.34 -0.24 -1.78
C ASP A 172 -1.75 1.16 -1.57
N VAL A 173 -0.61 1.50 -2.19
CA VAL A 173 0.13 2.72 -1.80
C VAL A 173 -0.63 4.00 -2.15
N LEU A 174 -1.42 4.02 -3.23
CA LEU A 174 -2.27 5.17 -3.53
C LEU A 174 -3.48 5.22 -2.58
N ALA A 175 -4.14 4.08 -2.30
CA ALA A 175 -5.18 4.00 -1.28
C ALA A 175 -4.67 4.45 0.08
N THR A 176 -3.45 4.04 0.45
CA THR A 176 -2.78 4.45 1.71
C THR A 176 -2.57 5.96 1.75
N GLY A 177 -2.06 6.56 0.67
CA GLY A 177 -1.89 8.02 0.57
C GLY A 177 -3.21 8.78 0.62
N PHE A 178 -4.25 8.25 -0.05
CA PHE A 178 -5.58 8.85 -0.06
C PHE A 178 -6.23 8.81 1.32
N TRP A 179 -6.19 7.66 1.98
CA TRP A 179 -6.64 7.49 3.36
C TRP A 179 -5.90 8.42 4.32
N ALA A 180 -4.56 8.49 4.22
CA ALA A 180 -3.74 9.35 5.06
C ALA A 180 -4.11 10.83 4.90
N ALA A 181 -4.28 11.32 3.67
CA ALA A 181 -4.72 12.68 3.40
C ALA A 181 -6.15 12.97 3.91
N ARG A 182 -7.05 11.96 3.81
CA ARG A 182 -8.43 12.06 4.30
C ARG A 182 -8.49 12.20 5.82
N ILE A 183 -7.83 11.31 6.56
CA ILE A 183 -7.85 11.33 8.03
C ILE A 183 -7.08 12.51 8.63
N SER A 184 -6.20 13.14 7.85
CA SER A 184 -5.41 14.30 8.28
C SER A 184 -6.18 15.62 8.22
N GLU A 185 -7.43 15.62 7.78
CA GLU A 185 -8.34 16.77 7.84
C GLU A 185 -7.75 18.06 7.24
N ILE A 186 -6.91 17.89 6.20
CA ILE A 186 -6.16 18.98 5.56
C ILE A 186 -7.11 20.02 4.95
N THR A 187 -6.83 21.30 5.23
CA THR A 187 -7.54 22.46 4.69
C THR A 187 -6.63 23.30 3.77
N PRO A 188 -7.21 24.18 2.95
CA PRO A 188 -6.43 25.11 2.12
C PRO A 188 -5.55 26.10 2.89
N GLU A 189 -5.78 26.31 4.17
CA GLU A 189 -4.99 27.23 5.00
C GLU A 189 -3.74 26.56 5.60
N ASP A 190 -3.65 25.22 5.53
CA ASP A 190 -2.63 24.45 6.22
C ASP A 190 -1.28 24.47 5.49
N THR A 191 -0.22 24.41 6.28
CA THR A 191 1.09 23.92 5.85
C THR A 191 1.21 22.46 6.23
N VAL A 192 1.48 21.62 5.23
CA VAL A 192 1.62 20.17 5.37
C VAL A 192 3.07 19.77 5.22
N LEU A 193 3.60 19.03 6.20
CA LEU A 193 4.90 18.37 6.12
C LEU A 193 4.71 16.87 5.87
N ILE A 194 5.40 16.35 4.86
CA ILE A 194 5.48 14.90 4.58
C ILE A 194 6.90 14.43 4.88
N LEU A 195 7.07 13.45 5.76
CA LEU A 195 8.35 12.85 6.11
C LEU A 195 8.53 11.54 5.36
N GLY A 196 9.39 11.57 4.35
CA GLY A 196 9.67 10.48 3.42
C GLY A 196 9.09 10.71 2.02
N ALA A 197 9.93 10.54 0.99
CA ALA A 197 9.56 10.56 -0.43
C ALA A 197 9.74 9.17 -1.09
N GLY A 198 9.48 8.11 -0.34
CA GLY A 198 9.30 6.77 -0.90
C GLY A 198 7.98 6.66 -1.68
N PRO A 199 7.67 5.48 -2.26
CA PRO A 199 6.44 5.30 -3.03
C PRO A 199 5.18 5.76 -2.29
N THR A 200 5.02 5.35 -1.03
CA THR A 200 3.89 5.77 -0.18
C THR A 200 3.90 7.29 0.06
N GLY A 201 5.08 7.87 0.28
CA GLY A 201 5.22 9.32 0.48
C GLY A 201 4.83 10.12 -0.75
N ILE A 202 5.19 9.67 -1.95
CA ILE A 202 4.81 10.33 -3.20
C ILE A 202 3.32 10.17 -3.47
N CYS A 203 2.74 8.98 -3.24
CA CYS A 203 1.29 8.79 -3.32
C CYS A 203 0.54 9.66 -2.29
N THR A 204 1.08 9.79 -1.09
CA THR A 204 0.56 10.72 -0.07
C THR A 204 0.63 12.17 -0.56
N LEU A 205 1.74 12.58 -1.16
CA LEU A 205 1.90 13.92 -1.75
C LEU A 205 0.83 14.19 -2.82
N LEU A 206 0.61 13.26 -3.75
CA LEU A 206 -0.43 13.38 -4.77
C LEU A 206 -1.82 13.61 -4.16
N CYS A 207 -2.15 12.86 -3.12
CA CYS A 207 -3.44 12.97 -2.43
C CYS A 207 -3.56 14.25 -1.59
N VAL A 208 -2.47 14.70 -0.97
CA VAL A 208 -2.38 15.99 -0.26
C VAL A 208 -2.59 17.16 -1.23
N MET A 209 -2.01 17.10 -2.43
CA MET A 209 -2.20 18.13 -3.46
C MET A 209 -3.66 18.29 -3.89
N LEU A 210 -4.48 17.23 -3.86
CA LEU A 210 -5.93 17.32 -4.10
C LEU A 210 -6.66 18.20 -3.07
N LYS A 211 -6.11 18.32 -1.86
CA LYS A 211 -6.67 19.18 -0.80
C LYS A 211 -6.27 20.65 -0.94
N GLN A 212 -5.34 20.97 -1.86
CA GLN A 212 -4.85 22.31 -2.15
C GLN A 212 -4.40 23.09 -0.90
N PRO A 213 -3.56 22.51 -0.02
CA PRO A 213 -3.05 23.22 1.13
C PRO A 213 -2.19 24.42 0.70
N LYS A 214 -2.06 25.41 1.59
CA LYS A 214 -1.30 26.63 1.36
C LYS A 214 0.16 26.34 1.02
N HIS A 215 0.76 25.37 1.69
CA HIS A 215 2.16 25.02 1.49
C HIS A 215 2.38 23.51 1.74
N ILE A 216 3.21 22.88 0.91
CA ILE A 216 3.63 21.50 1.08
C ILE A 216 5.16 21.46 1.19
N ILE A 217 5.64 20.83 2.24
CA ILE A 217 7.05 20.55 2.48
C ILE A 217 7.23 19.04 2.48
N ILE A 218 8.23 18.52 1.78
CA ILE A 218 8.59 17.10 1.82
C ILE A 218 10.03 16.93 2.27
N CYS A 219 10.24 16.08 3.27
CA CYS A 219 11.56 15.78 3.83
C CYS A 219 12.02 14.40 3.35
N GLU A 220 13.19 14.35 2.73
CA GLU A 220 13.78 13.10 2.25
C GLU A 220 15.31 13.20 2.34
N LYS A 221 15.98 12.07 2.58
CA LYS A 221 17.44 11.97 2.64
C LYS A 221 18.09 11.47 1.34
N ASP A 222 17.31 10.76 0.50
CA ASP A 222 17.78 10.19 -0.75
C ASP A 222 17.77 11.26 -1.85
N GLU A 223 18.93 11.55 -2.42
CA GLU A 223 19.09 12.61 -3.43
C GLU A 223 18.32 12.31 -4.72
N ASN A 224 18.21 11.03 -5.13
CA ASN A 224 17.46 10.66 -6.34
C ASN A 224 15.97 10.94 -6.15
N ARG A 225 15.43 10.64 -4.96
CA ARG A 225 14.03 10.92 -4.62
C ARG A 225 13.76 12.43 -4.49
N LEU A 226 14.69 13.18 -3.89
CA LEU A 226 14.62 14.65 -3.87
C LEU A 226 14.64 15.23 -5.28
N HIS A 227 15.49 14.69 -6.15
CA HIS A 227 15.53 15.08 -7.56
C HIS A 227 14.22 14.78 -8.27
N PHE A 228 13.65 13.59 -8.05
CA PHE A 228 12.35 13.22 -8.60
C PHE A 228 11.25 14.21 -8.17
N ILE A 229 11.17 14.54 -6.88
CA ILE A 229 10.19 15.53 -6.38
C ILE A 229 10.38 16.88 -7.05
N LYS A 230 11.61 17.41 -7.09
CA LYS A 230 11.91 18.70 -7.72
C LYS A 230 11.55 18.74 -9.20
N THR A 231 11.71 17.61 -9.89
CA THR A 231 11.43 17.51 -11.33
C THR A 231 9.94 17.43 -11.62
N HIS A 232 9.21 16.60 -10.88
CA HIS A 232 7.79 16.33 -11.16
C HIS A 232 6.83 17.26 -10.40
N TYR A 233 7.25 17.80 -9.24
CA TYR A 233 6.42 18.63 -8.35
C TYR A 233 7.18 19.89 -7.91
N PRO A 234 7.58 20.80 -8.84
CA PRO A 234 8.44 21.94 -8.53
C PRO A 234 7.82 22.95 -7.55
N GLN A 235 6.50 22.89 -7.33
CA GLN A 235 5.77 23.71 -6.36
C GLN A 235 5.94 23.22 -4.90
N VAL A 236 6.50 22.03 -4.69
CA VAL A 236 6.70 21.43 -3.37
C VAL A 236 8.08 21.82 -2.84
N GLN A 237 8.15 22.36 -1.63
CA GLN A 237 9.44 22.61 -0.97
C GLN A 237 10.05 21.29 -0.54
N THR A 238 11.31 21.06 -0.91
CA THR A 238 12.07 19.88 -0.48
C THR A 238 13.10 20.25 0.56
N VAL A 239 13.21 19.45 1.62
CA VAL A 239 14.17 19.63 2.70
C VAL A 239 14.87 18.31 3.03
N THR A 240 16.05 18.37 3.65
CA THR A 240 16.71 17.18 4.18
C THR A 240 16.40 17.01 5.67
N PRO A 241 16.59 15.81 6.26
CA PRO A 241 16.36 15.63 7.70
C PRO A 241 17.13 16.58 8.60
N GLU A 242 18.34 16.97 8.20
CA GLU A 242 19.23 17.86 8.96
C GLU A 242 18.68 19.27 9.04
N SER A 243 18.09 19.79 7.95
CA SER A 243 17.54 21.15 7.88
C SER A 243 16.03 21.22 8.17
N CYS A 244 15.34 20.10 8.19
CA CYS A 244 13.87 20.02 8.20
C CYS A 244 13.23 20.85 9.32
N LEU A 245 13.69 20.70 10.56
CA LEU A 245 13.08 21.40 11.71
C LEU A 245 13.24 22.92 11.59
N GLU A 246 14.41 23.39 11.16
CA GLU A 246 14.69 24.82 10.99
C GLU A 246 13.87 25.40 9.84
N GLU A 247 13.89 24.73 8.68
CA GLU A 247 13.18 25.20 7.48
C GLU A 247 11.66 25.18 7.68
N VAL A 248 11.10 24.15 8.33
CA VAL A 248 9.67 24.10 8.66
C VAL A 248 9.30 25.27 9.61
N ARG A 249 10.10 25.56 10.63
CA ARG A 249 9.85 26.68 11.54
C ARG A 249 9.95 28.03 10.85
N ALA A 250 10.88 28.18 9.91
CA ALA A 250 11.03 29.40 9.13
C ALA A 250 9.86 29.62 8.17
N ALA A 251 9.34 28.54 7.56
CA ALA A 251 8.21 28.59 6.63
C ALA A 251 6.84 28.74 7.32
N CYS A 252 6.74 28.39 8.62
CA CYS A 252 5.48 28.29 9.33
C CYS A 252 5.38 29.36 10.45
N PRO A 253 4.47 30.32 10.35
CA PRO A 253 4.38 31.46 11.29
C PRO A 253 3.99 31.06 12.72
N HIS A 254 3.47 29.83 12.91
CA HIS A 254 2.99 29.33 14.21
C HIS A 254 3.95 28.31 14.84
N GLY A 255 5.23 28.28 14.41
CA GLY A 255 6.29 27.48 15.01
C GLY A 255 6.33 26.02 14.57
N GLY A 256 5.65 25.67 13.50
CA GLY A 256 5.64 24.34 12.91
C GLY A 256 4.50 24.13 11.91
N ALA A 257 4.49 22.97 11.26
CA ALA A 257 3.45 22.60 10.30
C ALA A 257 2.10 22.31 11.00
N ASP A 258 1.01 22.62 10.33
CA ASP A 258 -0.35 22.34 10.80
C ASP A 258 -0.62 20.84 10.83
N VAL A 259 -0.19 20.15 9.77
CA VAL A 259 -0.32 18.70 9.60
C VAL A 259 1.04 18.11 9.25
N VAL A 260 1.41 17.04 9.94
CA VAL A 260 2.62 16.24 9.63
C VAL A 260 2.23 14.81 9.34
N LEU A 261 2.62 14.33 8.15
CA LEU A 261 2.41 12.95 7.70
C LEU A 261 3.75 12.21 7.79
N GLU A 262 3.83 11.22 8.68
CA GLU A 262 5.01 10.37 8.82
C GLU A 262 4.81 9.08 8.01
N VAL A 263 5.58 8.95 6.91
CA VAL A 263 5.48 7.86 5.94
C VAL A 263 6.79 7.15 5.66
N ALA A 264 7.82 7.43 6.46
CA ALA A 264 9.17 6.86 6.29
C ALA A 264 9.46 5.66 7.22
N GLY A 265 8.85 5.61 8.40
CA GLY A 265 8.97 4.50 9.33
C GLY A 265 10.30 4.40 10.08
N ALA A 266 10.99 5.51 10.32
CA ALA A 266 12.25 5.53 11.06
C ALA A 266 12.10 6.24 12.42
N ASP A 267 12.89 5.83 13.42
CA ASP A 267 12.88 6.46 14.75
C ASP A 267 13.15 7.98 14.67
N SER A 268 14.05 8.38 13.76
CA SER A 268 14.40 9.78 13.54
C SER A 268 13.24 10.57 12.94
N THR A 269 12.50 10.00 11.99
CA THR A 269 11.35 10.67 11.36
C THR A 269 10.14 10.70 12.30
N PHE A 270 9.94 9.68 13.15
CA PHE A 270 8.92 9.75 14.20
C PHE A 270 9.18 10.92 15.17
N ARG A 271 10.44 11.06 15.61
CA ARG A 271 10.82 12.19 16.46
C ARG A 271 10.62 13.53 15.75
N LEU A 272 11.07 13.61 14.51
CA LEU A 272 10.94 14.83 13.69
C LEU A 272 9.47 15.21 13.48
N ALA A 273 8.56 14.22 13.34
CA ALA A 273 7.14 14.46 13.13
C ALA A 273 6.52 15.32 14.24
N TRP A 274 6.69 14.92 15.49
CA TRP A 274 6.11 15.71 16.59
C TRP A 274 6.90 16.99 16.89
N GLN A 275 8.19 17.06 16.55
CA GLN A 275 8.99 18.29 16.70
C GLN A 275 8.58 19.36 15.69
N CYS A 276 8.32 18.97 14.45
CA CYS A 276 7.94 19.87 13.36
C CYS A 276 6.45 20.28 13.39
N ALA A 277 5.59 19.56 14.11
CA ALA A 277 4.20 19.97 14.29
C ALA A 277 4.09 21.21 15.20
N ARG A 278 3.28 22.21 14.80
CA ARG A 278 2.96 23.36 15.66
C ARG A 278 2.15 22.94 16.90
N PRO A 279 2.04 23.77 17.93
CA PRO A 279 1.07 23.53 18.99
C PRO A 279 -0.36 23.36 18.42
N ASN A 280 -1.11 22.41 18.97
CA ASN A 280 -2.42 21.96 18.48
C ASN A 280 -2.39 21.45 17.02
N GLY A 281 -1.23 21.01 16.52
CA GLY A 281 -1.10 20.38 15.20
C GLY A 281 -1.48 18.90 15.21
N LEU A 282 -1.68 18.37 14.01
CA LEU A 282 -1.97 16.96 13.77
C LEU A 282 -0.74 16.22 13.26
N VAL A 283 -0.46 15.05 13.83
CA VAL A 283 0.55 14.10 13.35
C VAL A 283 -0.13 12.81 12.92
N THR A 284 -0.06 12.49 11.64
CA THR A 284 -0.56 11.23 11.08
C THR A 284 0.61 10.29 10.81
N VAL A 285 0.63 9.16 11.51
CA VAL A 285 1.67 8.12 11.38
C VAL A 285 1.12 7.01 10.50
N VAL A 286 1.67 6.87 9.31
CA VAL A 286 1.23 5.95 8.26
C VAL A 286 2.16 4.76 8.11
N ALA A 287 3.45 4.99 8.34
CA ALA A 287 4.48 3.99 8.11
C ALA A 287 4.42 2.81 9.10
N LEU A 288 4.86 1.64 8.63
CA LEU A 288 5.13 0.47 9.47
C LEU A 288 6.46 0.67 10.22
N TYR A 289 6.48 0.29 11.49
CA TYR A 289 7.66 0.32 12.36
C TYR A 289 8.05 -1.09 12.80
N ASP A 290 9.35 -1.36 12.83
CA ASP A 290 9.92 -2.64 13.28
C ASP A 290 10.00 -2.74 14.80
N ARG A 291 9.88 -1.62 15.51
CA ARG A 291 10.03 -1.51 16.96
C ARG A 291 9.16 -0.41 17.56
N ALA A 292 8.98 -0.49 18.87
CA ALA A 292 8.21 0.49 19.62
C ALA A 292 8.78 1.91 19.47
N GLN A 293 7.91 2.89 19.33
CA GLN A 293 8.24 4.30 19.33
C GLN A 293 7.84 4.96 20.64
N THR A 294 8.60 5.96 21.08
CA THR A 294 8.37 6.63 22.36
C THR A 294 7.84 8.04 22.13
N LEU A 295 6.75 8.39 22.81
CA LEU A 295 6.27 9.76 22.94
C LEU A 295 6.89 10.38 24.20
N PRO A 296 7.82 11.32 24.08
CA PRO A 296 8.47 11.97 25.23
C PRO A 296 7.55 13.03 25.81
N LEU A 297 6.54 12.61 26.56
CA LEU A 297 5.49 13.49 27.09
C LEU A 297 5.99 14.74 27.81
N PRO A 298 7.10 14.70 28.61
CA PRO A 298 7.65 15.91 29.22
C PRO A 298 8.07 16.99 28.21
N GLU A 299 8.64 16.57 27.06
CA GLU A 299 9.06 17.49 25.98
C GLU A 299 7.88 18.01 25.15
N MET A 300 6.81 17.25 25.11
CA MET A 300 5.59 17.55 24.37
C MET A 300 4.55 18.32 25.18
N TYR A 301 4.79 18.47 26.48
CA TYR A 301 3.84 19.16 27.37
C TYR A 301 3.54 20.57 26.86
N GLY A 302 2.26 20.88 26.72
CA GLY A 302 1.79 22.17 26.19
C GLY A 302 1.73 22.27 24.66
N LYS A 303 2.22 21.28 23.89
CA LYS A 303 1.99 21.25 22.43
C LYS A 303 0.56 20.83 22.06
N ASN A 304 -0.13 20.08 22.93
CA ASN A 304 -1.51 19.61 22.71
C ASN A 304 -1.72 18.94 21.33
N LEU A 305 -0.78 18.06 20.95
CA LEU A 305 -0.81 17.42 19.64
C LEU A 305 -1.92 16.37 19.53
N THR A 306 -2.50 16.24 18.36
CA THR A 306 -3.32 15.10 17.98
C THR A 306 -2.48 14.10 17.20
N PHE A 307 -2.54 12.82 17.58
CA PHE A 307 -1.92 11.72 16.82
C PHE A 307 -3.01 10.83 16.21
N LYS A 308 -2.87 10.54 14.91
CA LYS A 308 -3.63 9.51 14.21
C LYS A 308 -2.66 8.47 13.67
N THR A 309 -2.97 7.19 13.84
CA THR A 309 -2.13 6.10 13.35
C THR A 309 -2.99 4.92 12.95
N GLY A 310 -2.54 4.13 12.00
CA GLY A 310 -3.24 2.92 11.58
C GLY A 310 -2.75 2.39 10.24
N GLY A 311 -3.35 1.28 9.81
CA GLY A 311 -3.28 0.79 8.45
C GLY A 311 -4.40 1.41 7.62
N VAL A 312 -4.23 1.42 6.32
CA VAL A 312 -5.22 1.91 5.37
C VAL A 312 -6.58 1.23 5.55
N ASP A 313 -7.64 2.01 5.43
CA ASP A 313 -8.97 1.47 5.15
C ASP A 313 -9.22 1.64 3.64
N GLY A 314 -8.91 0.59 2.88
CA GLY A 314 -8.84 0.60 1.41
C GLY A 314 -10.21 0.58 0.72
N CYS A 315 -11.18 1.36 1.18
CA CYS A 315 -12.51 1.42 0.58
C CYS A 315 -12.67 2.48 -0.53
N ASP A 316 -11.63 3.26 -0.83
CA ASP A 316 -11.68 4.41 -1.73
C ASP A 316 -11.06 4.13 -3.13
N CYS A 317 -10.82 2.86 -3.49
CA CYS A 317 -10.15 2.51 -4.76
C CYS A 317 -10.96 2.95 -5.99
N GLU A 318 -12.28 2.88 -5.95
CA GLU A 318 -13.14 3.34 -7.05
C GLU A 318 -13.02 4.85 -7.25
N GLU A 319 -13.00 5.63 -6.16
CA GLU A 319 -12.83 7.08 -6.21
C GLU A 319 -11.44 7.46 -6.77
N THR A 320 -10.38 6.79 -6.33
CA THR A 320 -9.02 7.08 -6.83
C THR A 320 -8.85 6.69 -8.30
N LEU A 321 -9.46 5.59 -8.77
CA LEU A 321 -9.53 5.25 -10.20
C LEU A 321 -10.25 6.32 -11.01
N ALA A 322 -11.36 6.86 -10.50
CA ALA A 322 -12.08 7.94 -11.16
C ALA A 322 -11.24 9.23 -11.24
N LEU A 323 -10.44 9.54 -10.22
CA LEU A 323 -9.51 10.67 -10.23
C LEU A 323 -8.38 10.48 -11.24
N ILE A 324 -7.87 9.26 -11.41
CA ILE A 324 -6.90 8.92 -12.46
C ILE A 324 -7.53 9.10 -13.84
N ALA A 325 -8.72 8.57 -14.07
CA ALA A 325 -9.44 8.72 -15.33
C ALA A 325 -9.73 10.19 -15.70
N GLN A 326 -9.85 11.07 -14.70
CA GLN A 326 -10.00 12.52 -14.88
C GLN A 326 -8.66 13.26 -15.06
N GLY A 327 -7.52 12.56 -15.03
CA GLY A 327 -6.19 13.17 -15.08
C GLY A 327 -5.81 14.00 -13.84
N LYS A 328 -6.50 13.80 -12.71
CA LYS A 328 -6.22 14.49 -11.44
C LYS A 328 -5.17 13.79 -10.59
N LEU A 329 -4.96 12.50 -10.81
CA LEU A 329 -3.92 11.69 -10.22
C LEU A 329 -3.17 10.95 -11.32
N ASP A 330 -1.85 10.87 -11.21
CA ASP A 330 -1.02 10.07 -12.10
C ASP A 330 0.09 9.40 -11.27
N THR A 331 0.02 8.08 -11.20
CA THR A 331 0.99 7.24 -10.48
C THR A 331 1.99 6.57 -11.41
N GLU A 332 1.82 6.67 -12.73
CA GLU A 332 2.67 5.98 -13.70
C GLU A 332 4.15 6.40 -13.61
N PRO A 333 4.51 7.68 -13.37
CA PRO A 333 5.90 8.09 -13.21
C PRO A 333 6.64 7.43 -12.04
N LEU A 334 5.90 6.88 -11.04
CA LEU A 334 6.50 6.19 -9.91
C LEU A 334 7.06 4.82 -10.31
N ILE A 335 6.55 4.21 -11.38
CA ILE A 335 6.98 2.90 -11.86
C ILE A 335 8.24 3.09 -12.70
N THR A 336 9.39 3.11 -12.04
CA THR A 336 10.69 3.38 -12.66
C THR A 336 11.30 2.16 -13.36
N HIS A 337 10.94 0.95 -12.92
CA HIS A 337 11.51 -0.30 -13.43
C HIS A 337 10.42 -1.34 -13.69
N THR A 338 10.68 -2.22 -14.66
CA THR A 338 9.79 -3.34 -14.98
C THR A 338 10.62 -4.61 -15.19
N TYR A 339 10.18 -5.71 -14.59
CA TYR A 339 10.80 -7.02 -14.70
C TYR A 339 9.75 -8.09 -15.02
N PRO A 340 10.08 -9.14 -15.78
CA PRO A 340 9.21 -10.29 -15.85
C PRO A 340 9.23 -11.07 -14.52
N LEU A 341 8.17 -11.80 -14.21
CA LEU A 341 8.05 -12.63 -13.00
C LEU A 341 9.22 -13.60 -12.85
N SER A 342 9.71 -14.14 -13.95
CA SER A 342 10.88 -15.05 -13.96
C SER A 342 12.17 -14.42 -13.44
N ARG A 343 12.26 -13.09 -13.39
CA ARG A 343 13.40 -12.32 -12.87
C ARG A 343 13.06 -11.50 -11.61
N ILE A 344 12.00 -11.87 -10.91
CA ILE A 344 11.52 -11.12 -9.73
C ILE A 344 12.57 -11.04 -8.61
N GLN A 345 13.45 -12.03 -8.49
CA GLN A 345 14.56 -12.00 -7.53
C GLN A 345 15.51 -10.81 -7.77
N GLU A 346 15.82 -10.51 -9.03
CA GLU A 346 16.64 -9.36 -9.39
C GLU A 346 15.91 -8.04 -9.10
N ALA A 347 14.59 -8.01 -9.36
CA ALA A 347 13.73 -6.88 -9.05
C ALA A 347 13.71 -6.57 -7.54
N TYR A 348 13.63 -7.60 -6.70
CA TYR A 348 13.74 -7.45 -5.24
C TYR A 348 15.11 -6.94 -4.81
N ASP A 349 16.19 -7.47 -5.39
CA ASP A 349 17.56 -7.02 -5.07
C ASP A 349 17.77 -5.55 -5.45
N LEU A 350 17.26 -5.11 -6.59
CA LEU A 350 17.28 -3.71 -7.01
C LEU A 350 16.47 -2.83 -6.04
N PHE A 351 15.24 -3.23 -5.71
CA PHE A 351 14.32 -2.46 -4.87
C PHE A 351 14.81 -2.35 -3.42
N GLU A 352 15.23 -3.46 -2.82
CA GLU A 352 15.73 -3.53 -1.44
C GLU A 352 16.99 -2.67 -1.25
N ASN A 353 17.91 -2.72 -2.22
CA ASN A 353 19.16 -1.95 -2.18
C ASN A 353 19.04 -0.54 -2.76
N LYS A 354 17.86 -0.09 -3.15
CA LYS A 354 17.57 1.26 -3.66
C LYS A 354 18.53 1.69 -4.79
N ARG A 355 18.85 0.77 -5.72
CA ARG A 355 19.76 1.05 -6.83
C ARG A 355 19.02 1.74 -7.99
N ASP A 356 19.79 2.36 -8.87
CA ASP A 356 19.35 2.94 -10.15
C ASP A 356 18.17 3.92 -10.02
N GLY A 357 18.07 4.64 -8.89
CA GLY A 357 16.99 5.59 -8.66
C GLY A 357 15.60 4.95 -8.54
N VAL A 358 15.52 3.66 -8.17
CA VAL A 358 14.24 2.95 -8.07
C VAL A 358 13.27 3.61 -7.09
N ILE A 359 12.04 3.80 -7.56
CA ILE A 359 10.90 4.20 -6.72
C ILE A 359 9.94 3.01 -6.59
N LYS A 360 9.37 2.53 -7.68
CA LYS A 360 8.54 1.33 -7.74
C LYS A 360 9.00 0.41 -8.85
N VAL A 361 8.83 -0.88 -8.63
CA VAL A 361 9.09 -1.92 -9.63
C VAL A 361 7.79 -2.62 -9.98
N ALA A 362 7.45 -2.60 -11.26
CA ALA A 362 6.40 -3.44 -11.81
C ALA A 362 6.95 -4.82 -12.18
N VAL A 363 6.13 -5.85 -12.01
CA VAL A 363 6.44 -7.24 -12.35
C VAL A 363 5.38 -7.74 -13.33
N GLU A 364 5.79 -8.08 -14.55
CA GLU A 364 4.94 -8.69 -15.57
C GLU A 364 4.76 -10.18 -15.26
N CYS A 365 3.50 -10.61 -15.10
CA CYS A 365 3.14 -11.97 -14.68
C CYS A 365 2.54 -12.81 -15.80
#